data_5292262f0c1ca0e2da85cb75d8357030
#
_entry.id   5292262f0c1ca0e2da85cb75d8357030
#
_cell.length_a   1.000
_cell.length_b   1.000
_cell.length_c   1.000
_cell.angle_alpha   90.00
_cell.angle_beta   90.00
_cell.angle_gamma   90.00
#
_symmetry.space_group_name_H-M   'P 1'
#
loop_
_entity.id
_entity.type
_entity.pdbx_description
1 polymer ?
#
loop_
_entity_poly.entity_id
_entity_poly.type
_entity_poly.pdbx_seq_one_letter_code
_entity_poly.pdbx_strand_id
1 'polypeptide(L)'
;MTWRVPRAAGLAAAALLFAAGIAPRVALAARTPVLRVCLDRNNGLNSTQHGHAAGSGFDLEIARAVAKRVGRRLAVRWFSYDADLDAVPEREVDALLSAGVCDLVGGYALGADSLGKPNVREALVPAYEAAGRSSTRRRAVALGVLAPSHAYRRSPLTVVLGPGVPMRRIARLSDLSGLKLGCENDTLSCAIMMRYDGGRLAPRVVHVLPGGGILRRLQAGDYQAVLIELGRLDAYRAAHPGSGLRATGYRHSLAFNIGFVALKRRSGLLHEIDAAIDRMRAAGELRALARRARLTYVAPRAPLVHSEVTPADLLGD
;
A
#
# COMPACT_ATOMS: atom_id res chain seq x y z
N MET A 1 -24.17 111.31 16.61
CA MET A 1 -23.55 110.78 15.35
C MET A 1 -23.30 109.29 15.54
N THR A 2 -24.16 108.51 15.01
CA THR A 2 -24.26 107.06 15.18
C THR A 2 -23.88 106.35 13.88
N TRP A 3 -22.84 105.51 13.97
CA TRP A 3 -22.51 104.67 12.84
C TRP A 3 -22.80 103.23 13.17
N ARG A 4 -23.67 102.63 12.30
CA ARG A 4 -24.03 101.20 12.34
C ARG A 4 -23.01 100.40 11.53
N VAL A 5 -22.59 99.22 12.04
CA VAL A 5 -21.79 98.25 11.34
C VAL A 5 -22.69 97.02 11.04
N PRO A 6 -22.69 96.46 9.81
CA PRO A 6 -23.45 95.32 9.50
C PRO A 6 -22.83 93.99 9.93
N ARG A 7 -23.67 93.07 10.38
CA ARG A 7 -23.29 91.68 10.70
C ARG A 7 -23.17 90.87 9.42
N ALA A 8 -22.00 90.24 9.23
CA ALA A 8 -21.77 89.24 8.23
C ALA A 8 -22.10 87.84 8.83
N ALA A 9 -22.99 87.14 8.19
CA ALA A 9 -23.35 85.71 8.50
C ALA A 9 -22.31 84.78 7.88
N GLY A 10 -21.58 84.08 8.71
CA GLY A 10 -20.67 83.02 8.27
C GLY A 10 -21.37 81.65 8.21
N LEU A 11 -21.45 81.11 7.02
CA LEU A 11 -21.87 79.70 6.77
C LEU A 11 -20.72 78.79 7.14
N ALA A 12 -20.89 78.01 8.20
CA ALA A 12 -20.01 76.90 8.55
C ALA A 12 -20.39 75.65 7.75
N ALA A 13 -19.60 75.27 6.74
CA ALA A 13 -19.72 74.01 6.04
C ALA A 13 -19.05 72.89 6.88
N ALA A 14 -19.86 72.00 7.44
CA ALA A 14 -19.40 70.79 8.13
C ALA A 14 -19.03 69.74 7.08
N ALA A 15 -17.72 69.54 6.90
CA ALA A 15 -17.20 68.41 6.09
C ALA A 15 -17.25 67.09 6.89
N LEU A 16 -18.22 66.23 6.59
CA LEU A 16 -18.29 64.86 7.10
C LEU A 16 -17.23 63.98 6.36
N LEU A 17 -16.10 63.79 6.98
CA LEU A 17 -15.09 62.78 6.58
C LEU A 17 -15.66 61.37 6.89
N PHE A 18 -16.15 60.65 5.87
CA PHE A 18 -16.39 59.23 5.93
C PHE A 18 -15.05 58.49 5.98
N ALA A 19 -14.58 58.16 7.17
CA ALA A 19 -13.49 57.24 7.36
C ALA A 19 -14.02 55.83 7.01
N ALA A 20 -13.80 55.39 5.76
CA ALA A 20 -14.02 53.99 5.36
C ALA A 20 -13.03 53.12 6.13
N GLY A 21 -13.46 52.56 7.25
CA GLY A 21 -12.73 51.58 8.03
C GLY A 21 -12.46 50.34 7.19
N ILE A 22 -11.24 50.23 6.62
CA ILE A 22 -10.71 48.99 6.06
C ILE A 22 -10.41 48.08 7.25
N ALA A 23 -11.42 47.28 7.67
CA ALA A 23 -11.21 46.22 8.61
C ALA A 23 -10.25 45.19 7.96
N PRO A 24 -9.10 44.87 8.60
CA PRO A 24 -8.21 43.85 8.09
C PRO A 24 -9.02 42.52 8.06
N ARG A 25 -9.34 42.03 6.86
CA ARG A 25 -9.78 40.65 6.69
C ARG A 25 -8.65 39.75 7.14
N VAL A 26 -8.67 39.29 8.38
CA VAL A 26 -7.85 38.20 8.85
C VAL A 26 -8.29 37.00 8.01
N ALA A 27 -7.55 36.74 6.93
CA ALA A 27 -7.72 35.53 6.16
C ALA A 27 -7.39 34.38 7.12
N LEU A 28 -8.43 33.72 7.61
CA LEU A 28 -8.26 32.46 8.35
C LEU A 28 -7.50 31.52 7.41
N ALA A 29 -6.21 31.32 7.67
CA ALA A 29 -5.40 30.40 6.87
C ALA A 29 -6.11 29.05 6.87
N ALA A 30 -6.70 28.68 5.73
CA ALA A 30 -7.41 27.44 5.59
C ALA A 30 -6.45 26.30 5.94
N ARG A 31 -6.76 25.58 7.02
CA ARG A 31 -5.92 24.43 7.45
C ARG A 31 -5.87 23.43 6.31
N THR A 32 -4.68 23.16 5.80
CA THR A 32 -4.45 22.14 4.77
C THR A 32 -5.11 20.83 5.21
N PRO A 33 -6.05 20.29 4.42
CA PRO A 33 -6.74 19.07 4.77
C PRO A 33 -5.74 17.91 4.96
N VAL A 34 -6.09 16.97 5.82
CA VAL A 34 -5.22 15.84 6.17
C VAL A 34 -5.68 14.62 5.39
N LEU A 35 -4.72 13.89 4.80
CA LEU A 35 -4.91 12.56 4.24
C LEU A 35 -4.32 11.54 5.23
N ARG A 36 -5.18 10.74 5.84
CA ARG A 36 -4.77 9.68 6.76
C ARG A 36 -4.60 8.40 5.96
N VAL A 37 -3.38 7.85 5.96
CA VAL A 37 -3.06 6.60 5.25
C VAL A 37 -2.59 5.56 6.24
N CYS A 38 -3.24 4.39 6.24
CA CYS A 38 -2.80 3.21 6.98
C CYS A 38 -1.79 2.42 6.14
N LEU A 39 -0.69 2.02 6.77
CA LEU A 39 0.36 1.18 6.18
C LEU A 39 0.73 0.06 7.15
N ASP A 40 0.94 -1.14 6.61
CA ASP A 40 1.47 -2.25 7.38
C ASP A 40 2.94 -1.96 7.75
N ARG A 41 3.25 -2.07 9.06
CA ARG A 41 4.61 -1.82 9.59
C ARG A 41 5.60 -2.93 9.28
N ASN A 42 5.12 -4.09 8.87
CA ASN A 42 5.93 -5.31 8.72
C ASN A 42 6.05 -5.78 7.25
N ASN A 43 5.76 -4.91 6.28
CA ASN A 43 5.76 -5.26 4.86
C ASN A 43 7.13 -5.03 4.17
N GLY A 44 8.23 -5.21 4.92
CA GLY A 44 9.59 -5.14 4.39
C GLY A 44 9.90 -3.83 3.65
N LEU A 45 10.44 -3.92 2.42
CA LEU A 45 10.77 -2.73 1.61
C LEU A 45 9.54 -1.96 1.11
N ASN A 46 8.33 -2.53 1.18
CA ASN A 46 7.11 -1.84 0.80
C ASN A 46 6.71 -0.81 1.86
N SER A 47 6.66 -1.24 3.11
CA SER A 47 6.42 -0.36 4.26
C SER A 47 6.94 -1.02 5.54
N THR A 48 7.72 -0.28 6.30
CA THR A 48 8.28 -0.76 7.57
C THR A 48 8.38 0.35 8.60
N GLN A 49 8.12 0.01 9.85
CA GLN A 49 8.32 0.89 10.99
C GLN A 49 8.82 0.08 12.18
N HIS A 50 9.95 0.50 12.75
CA HIS A 50 10.50 -0.08 13.96
C HIS A 50 10.31 0.88 15.14
N GLY A 51 9.65 0.40 16.19
CA GLY A 51 9.29 1.24 17.34
C GLY A 51 8.47 2.45 16.92
N HIS A 52 8.81 3.63 17.40
CA HIS A 52 8.15 4.90 17.09
C HIS A 52 8.84 5.71 15.98
N ALA A 53 9.73 5.09 15.19
CA ALA A 53 10.40 5.76 14.09
C ALA A 53 9.42 6.21 12.99
N ALA A 54 9.86 7.16 12.15
CA ALA A 54 9.05 7.71 11.07
C ALA A 54 8.61 6.68 10.01
N GLY A 55 9.25 5.53 10.00
CA GLY A 55 9.04 4.47 9.02
C GLY A 55 9.66 4.77 7.65
N SER A 56 9.69 3.76 6.80
CA SER A 56 10.26 3.82 5.45
C SER A 56 9.53 2.85 4.53
N GLY A 57 9.86 2.89 3.24
CA GLY A 57 9.39 1.93 2.25
C GLY A 57 8.66 2.57 1.08
N PHE A 58 8.47 1.78 0.06
CA PHE A 58 7.91 2.21 -1.22
C PHE A 58 6.48 2.76 -1.08
N ASP A 59 5.60 2.05 -0.35
CA ASP A 59 4.20 2.46 -0.18
C ASP A 59 4.09 3.76 0.61
N LEU A 60 5.01 4.01 1.57
CA LEU A 60 5.10 5.29 2.27
C LEU A 60 5.50 6.43 1.33
N GLU A 61 6.48 6.20 0.44
CA GLU A 61 6.90 7.21 -0.53
C GLU A 61 5.79 7.51 -1.54
N ILE A 62 5.03 6.49 -1.97
CA ILE A 62 3.84 6.69 -2.82
C ILE A 62 2.79 7.53 -2.07
N ALA A 63 2.50 7.20 -0.80
CA ALA A 63 1.54 7.95 0.00
C ALA A 63 1.96 9.44 0.16
N ARG A 64 3.26 9.72 0.37
CA ARG A 64 3.81 11.08 0.41
C ARG A 64 3.63 11.83 -0.91
N ALA A 65 3.99 11.18 -2.01
CA ALA A 65 3.89 11.76 -3.34
C ALA A 65 2.44 12.05 -3.74
N VAL A 66 1.53 11.13 -3.43
CA VAL A 66 0.09 11.27 -3.66
C VAL A 66 -0.48 12.41 -2.80
N ALA A 67 -0.23 12.40 -1.49
CA ALA A 67 -0.73 13.45 -0.57
C ALA A 67 -0.31 14.85 -1.04
N LYS A 68 0.95 15.02 -1.45
CA LYS A 68 1.47 16.27 -2.03
C LYS A 68 0.69 16.70 -3.27
N ARG A 69 0.36 15.75 -4.18
CA ARG A 69 -0.33 16.04 -5.44
C ARG A 69 -1.80 16.41 -5.28
N VAL A 70 -2.43 15.85 -4.25
CA VAL A 70 -3.83 16.18 -3.93
C VAL A 70 -3.94 17.35 -2.94
N GLY A 71 -2.83 18.06 -2.66
CA GLY A 71 -2.82 19.24 -1.79
C GLY A 71 -3.18 18.94 -0.33
N ARG A 72 -2.85 17.74 0.17
CA ARG A 72 -3.17 17.30 1.54
C ARG A 72 -1.91 17.01 2.34
N ARG A 73 -1.95 17.26 3.65
CA ARG A 73 -0.89 16.86 4.58
C ARG A 73 -1.03 15.37 4.90
N LEU A 74 0.01 14.58 4.66
CA LEU A 74 0.00 13.16 5.00
C LEU A 74 0.02 12.95 6.52
N ALA A 75 -0.81 12.03 7.02
CA ALA A 75 -0.77 11.49 8.36
C ALA A 75 -0.80 9.97 8.28
N VAL A 76 0.34 9.34 8.54
CA VAL A 76 0.45 7.88 8.51
C VAL A 76 -0.10 7.28 9.80
N ARG A 77 -0.76 6.14 9.66
CA ARG A 77 -1.18 5.23 10.72
C ARG A 77 -0.51 3.89 10.45
N TRP A 78 0.32 3.45 11.37
CA TRP A 78 0.99 2.17 11.25
C TRP A 78 0.16 1.10 11.93
N PHE A 79 -0.08 0.00 11.25
CA PHE A 79 -0.74 -1.17 11.82
C PHE A 79 0.08 -2.42 11.51
N SER A 80 -0.22 -3.51 12.15
CA SER A 80 0.23 -4.85 11.77
C SER A 80 -0.99 -5.75 11.74
N TYR A 81 -1.01 -6.68 10.80
CA TYR A 81 -1.98 -7.75 10.84
C TYR A 81 -1.81 -8.57 12.12
N ASP A 82 -2.91 -9.01 12.69
CA ASP A 82 -2.85 -9.90 13.83
C ASP A 82 -2.21 -11.23 13.42
N ALA A 83 -1.39 -11.77 14.32
CA ALA A 83 -0.77 -13.07 14.12
C ALA A 83 -1.70 -14.25 14.46
N ASP A 84 -2.95 -13.97 14.87
CA ASP A 84 -3.92 -14.98 15.23
C ASP A 84 -4.35 -15.78 13.98
N LEU A 85 -4.48 -17.11 14.12
CA LEU A 85 -4.86 -18.02 13.04
C LEU A 85 -6.20 -17.66 12.37
N ASP A 86 -7.06 -16.94 13.07
CA ASP A 86 -8.38 -16.49 12.59
C ASP A 86 -8.34 -15.08 11.95
N ALA A 87 -7.16 -14.45 11.91
CA ALA A 87 -7.01 -13.13 11.33
C ALA A 87 -7.24 -13.20 9.81
N VAL A 88 -8.14 -12.36 9.33
CA VAL A 88 -8.41 -12.18 7.89
C VAL A 88 -7.97 -10.77 7.51
N PRO A 89 -6.82 -10.61 6.85
CA PRO A 89 -6.22 -9.31 6.55
C PRO A 89 -7.19 -8.32 5.90
N GLU A 90 -8.08 -8.78 5.03
CA GLU A 90 -9.07 -7.97 4.33
C GLU A 90 -10.09 -7.37 5.29
N ARG A 91 -10.51 -8.12 6.32
CA ARG A 91 -11.45 -7.65 7.34
C ARG A 91 -10.82 -6.60 8.25
N GLU A 92 -9.55 -6.75 8.58
CA GLU A 92 -8.81 -5.78 9.39
C GLU A 92 -8.64 -4.44 8.66
N VAL A 93 -8.33 -4.49 7.36
CA VAL A 93 -8.26 -3.31 6.50
C VAL A 93 -9.60 -2.60 6.43
N ASP A 94 -10.70 -3.33 6.20
CA ASP A 94 -12.03 -2.74 6.18
C ASP A 94 -12.40 -2.14 7.54
N ALA A 95 -12.08 -2.82 8.66
CA ALA A 95 -12.32 -2.29 10.01
C ALA A 95 -11.57 -0.98 10.27
N LEU A 96 -10.31 -0.84 9.84
CA LEU A 96 -9.54 0.42 9.94
C LEU A 96 -10.23 1.57 9.18
N LEU A 97 -10.69 1.29 7.95
CA LEU A 97 -11.37 2.28 7.12
C LEU A 97 -12.77 2.61 7.66
N SER A 98 -13.53 1.61 8.07
CA SER A 98 -14.89 1.75 8.61
C SER A 98 -14.90 2.48 9.94
N ALA A 99 -13.90 2.25 10.80
CA ALA A 99 -13.69 2.98 12.04
C ALA A 99 -13.23 4.44 11.84
N GLY A 100 -12.88 4.83 10.61
CA GLY A 100 -12.34 6.15 10.31
C GLY A 100 -10.93 6.38 10.87
N VAL A 101 -10.16 5.34 11.12
CA VAL A 101 -8.75 5.43 11.53
C VAL A 101 -7.94 6.05 10.41
N CYS A 102 -8.19 5.64 9.17
CA CYS A 102 -7.57 6.17 7.97
C CYS A 102 -8.61 6.43 6.86
N ASP A 103 -8.21 7.20 5.86
CA ASP A 103 -9.00 7.49 4.66
C ASP A 103 -8.65 6.50 3.54
N LEU A 104 -7.41 6.00 3.54
CA LEU A 104 -6.85 5.03 2.60
C LEU A 104 -6.02 3.97 3.35
N VAL A 105 -5.98 2.75 2.83
CA VAL A 105 -4.94 1.76 3.16
C VAL A 105 -4.10 1.52 1.92
N GLY A 106 -2.77 1.60 2.05
CA GLY A 106 -1.82 1.36 0.97
C GLY A 106 -1.22 -0.05 1.00
N GLY A 107 -0.61 -0.47 -0.11
CA GLY A 107 0.00 -1.80 -0.19
C GLY A 107 -1.01 -2.94 -0.37
N TYR A 108 -2.25 -2.63 -0.77
CA TYR A 108 -3.34 -3.60 -0.82
C TYR A 108 -3.37 -4.35 -2.17
N ALA A 109 -3.49 -5.68 -2.09
CA ALA A 109 -3.67 -6.52 -3.27
C ALA A 109 -5.11 -6.37 -3.80
N LEU A 110 -5.24 -5.99 -5.08
CA LEU A 110 -6.53 -5.71 -5.69
C LEU A 110 -7.16 -7.01 -6.24
N GLY A 111 -7.78 -7.78 -5.35
CA GLY A 111 -8.55 -8.98 -5.65
C GLY A 111 -10.06 -8.75 -5.50
N ALA A 112 -10.86 -9.39 -6.31
CA ALA A 112 -12.32 -9.25 -6.29
C ALA A 112 -12.95 -9.81 -5.00
N ASP A 113 -12.34 -10.85 -4.45
CA ASP A 113 -12.70 -11.49 -3.19
C ASP A 113 -12.53 -10.60 -1.95
N SER A 114 -11.57 -9.67 -2.02
CA SER A 114 -11.24 -8.75 -0.93
C SER A 114 -11.84 -7.35 -1.10
N LEU A 115 -12.55 -7.11 -2.19
CA LEU A 115 -13.19 -5.84 -2.51
C LEU A 115 -14.72 -5.98 -2.55
N GLY A 116 -15.42 -4.86 -2.50
CA GLY A 116 -16.89 -4.86 -2.58
C GLY A 116 -17.57 -5.04 -1.22
N LYS A 117 -18.71 -5.73 -1.19
CA LYS A 117 -19.48 -5.94 0.02
C LYS A 117 -18.82 -6.99 0.90
N PRO A 118 -18.57 -6.71 2.19
CA PRO A 118 -17.94 -7.67 3.08
C PRO A 118 -18.84 -8.89 3.31
N ASN A 119 -18.22 -10.06 3.52
CA ASN A 119 -18.92 -11.32 3.79
C ASN A 119 -19.35 -11.47 5.28
N VAL A 120 -18.89 -10.58 6.14
CA VAL A 120 -19.28 -10.48 7.55
C VAL A 120 -19.75 -9.06 7.87
N ARG A 121 -20.59 -8.90 8.89
CA ARG A 121 -21.16 -7.59 9.22
C ARG A 121 -20.20 -6.70 10.02
N GLU A 122 -19.39 -7.29 10.87
CA GLU A 122 -18.52 -6.58 11.80
C GLU A 122 -17.16 -7.26 11.89
N ALA A 123 -16.14 -6.47 12.20
CA ALA A 123 -14.81 -6.97 12.55
C ALA A 123 -14.17 -6.08 13.62
N LEU A 124 -13.15 -6.62 14.28
CA LEU A 124 -12.36 -5.88 15.25
C LEU A 124 -11.35 -4.96 14.53
N VAL A 125 -11.26 -3.73 15.00
CA VAL A 125 -10.21 -2.82 14.53
C VAL A 125 -8.87 -3.32 15.06
N PRO A 126 -7.86 -3.58 14.21
CA PRO A 126 -6.55 -4.01 14.66
C PRO A 126 -5.84 -2.91 15.44
N ALA A 127 -4.80 -3.28 16.19
CA ALA A 127 -3.94 -2.31 16.85
C ALA A 127 -3.22 -1.43 15.83
N TYR A 128 -3.14 -0.13 16.10
CA TYR A 128 -2.45 0.82 15.23
C TYR A 128 -1.71 1.89 16.03
N GLU A 129 -0.73 2.52 15.39
CA GLU A 129 0.02 3.65 15.93
C GLU A 129 -0.25 4.92 15.12
N ALA A 130 -0.43 6.02 15.83
CA ALA A 130 -0.71 7.32 15.27
C ALA A 130 0.08 8.40 15.99
N ALA A 131 0.96 9.11 15.29
CA ALA A 131 1.77 10.19 15.87
C ALA A 131 2.51 9.77 17.17
N GLY A 132 3.12 8.58 17.17
CA GLY A 132 3.86 8.05 18.32
C GLY A 132 3.00 7.52 19.46
N ARG A 133 1.68 7.39 19.27
CA ARG A 133 0.75 6.84 20.24
C ARG A 133 0.12 5.55 19.71
N SER A 134 0.27 4.46 20.46
CA SER A 134 -0.35 3.19 20.15
C SER A 134 -1.80 3.15 20.61
N SER A 135 -2.70 2.65 19.78
CA SER A 135 -4.06 2.29 20.13
C SER A 135 -4.17 0.77 20.13
N THR A 136 -4.32 0.19 21.31
CA THR A 136 -4.48 -1.26 21.50
C THR A 136 -5.95 -1.64 21.74
N ARG A 137 -6.83 -0.65 21.86
CA ARG A 137 -8.25 -0.89 22.11
C ARG A 137 -8.92 -1.46 20.87
N ARG A 138 -9.14 -2.74 20.86
CA ARG A 138 -9.95 -3.45 19.86
C ARG A 138 -11.42 -3.16 20.10
N ARG A 139 -12.08 -2.60 19.10
CA ARG A 139 -13.55 -2.44 19.09
C ARG A 139 -14.12 -3.06 17.83
N ALA A 140 -15.25 -3.70 17.92
CA ALA A 140 -16.01 -4.13 16.76
C ALA A 140 -16.59 -2.90 16.04
N VAL A 141 -16.56 -2.94 14.71
CA VAL A 141 -17.16 -1.93 13.85
C VAL A 141 -17.90 -2.61 12.70
N ALA A 142 -19.02 -2.02 12.30
CA ALA A 142 -19.72 -2.45 11.09
C ALA A 142 -18.86 -2.15 9.86
N LEU A 143 -18.68 -3.17 9.00
CA LEU A 143 -17.84 -3.09 7.83
C LEU A 143 -18.56 -2.38 6.67
N GLY A 144 -17.79 -1.64 5.89
CA GLY A 144 -18.27 -0.91 4.72
C GLY A 144 -17.95 -1.63 3.41
N VAL A 145 -18.30 -1.01 2.30
CA VAL A 145 -17.96 -1.50 0.97
C VAL A 145 -16.63 -0.88 0.54
N LEU A 146 -15.64 -1.72 0.25
CA LEU A 146 -14.34 -1.27 -0.25
C LEU A 146 -14.37 -0.99 -1.75
N ALA A 147 -13.55 -0.03 -2.16
CA ALA A 147 -13.27 0.29 -3.56
C ALA A 147 -11.77 0.55 -3.75
N PRO A 148 -11.18 0.09 -4.87
CA PRO A 148 -9.77 0.27 -5.15
C PRO A 148 -9.48 1.63 -5.78
N SER A 149 -8.25 2.12 -5.61
CA SER A 149 -7.65 3.11 -6.50
C SER A 149 -7.10 2.45 -7.77
N HIS A 150 -6.60 3.25 -8.72
CA HIS A 150 -5.67 2.74 -9.72
C HIS A 150 -4.46 2.11 -9.04
N ALA A 151 -3.95 1.01 -9.64
CA ALA A 151 -2.78 0.34 -9.11
C ALA A 151 -1.51 1.14 -9.39
N TYR A 152 -0.56 1.12 -8.46
CA TYR A 152 0.74 1.77 -8.65
C TYR A 152 1.89 0.78 -8.88
N ARG A 153 1.71 -0.52 -8.62
CA ARG A 153 2.64 -1.60 -8.97
C ARG A 153 1.90 -2.92 -9.12
N ARG A 154 2.62 -3.95 -9.58
CA ARG A 154 2.19 -5.35 -9.56
C ARG A 154 3.15 -6.15 -8.67
N SER A 155 2.64 -7.17 -7.96
CA SER A 155 3.41 -8.09 -7.12
C SER A 155 3.38 -9.50 -7.76
N PRO A 156 4.36 -9.84 -8.61
CA PRO A 156 4.42 -11.15 -9.24
C PRO A 156 5.11 -12.17 -8.35
N LEU A 157 4.72 -13.44 -8.50
CA LEU A 157 5.50 -14.57 -8.04
C LEU A 157 6.61 -14.87 -9.05
N THR A 158 7.80 -15.20 -8.55
CA THR A 158 8.98 -15.54 -9.35
C THR A 158 9.68 -16.76 -8.79
N VAL A 159 10.33 -17.54 -9.66
CA VAL A 159 11.21 -18.61 -9.23
C VAL A 159 12.55 -18.01 -8.83
N VAL A 160 13.02 -18.37 -7.65
CA VAL A 160 14.34 -18.02 -7.10
C VAL A 160 15.17 -19.27 -6.95
N LEU A 161 16.40 -19.23 -7.49
CA LEU A 161 17.39 -20.30 -7.38
C LEU A 161 18.38 -20.02 -6.26
N GLY A 162 18.79 -21.07 -5.56
CA GLY A 162 19.85 -21.03 -4.56
C GLY A 162 21.24 -20.81 -5.16
N PRO A 163 22.26 -20.47 -4.35
CA PRO A 163 23.61 -20.11 -4.84
C PRO A 163 24.29 -21.25 -5.61
N GLY A 164 24.12 -22.49 -5.19
CA GLY A 164 24.74 -23.67 -5.80
C GLY A 164 24.04 -24.20 -7.06
N VAL A 165 22.90 -23.62 -7.47
CA VAL A 165 22.15 -24.11 -8.63
C VAL A 165 22.62 -23.36 -9.88
N PRO A 166 23.04 -24.04 -10.96
CA PRO A 166 23.38 -23.37 -12.21
C PRO A 166 22.22 -22.51 -12.72
N MET A 167 22.52 -21.31 -13.22
CA MET A 167 21.50 -20.46 -13.83
C MET A 167 20.98 -21.16 -15.09
N ARG A 168 19.67 -21.37 -15.14
CA ARG A 168 18.99 -21.96 -16.29
C ARG A 168 17.75 -21.15 -16.62
N ARG A 169 17.31 -21.26 -17.83
CA ARG A 169 16.04 -20.68 -18.27
C ARG A 169 14.88 -21.46 -17.61
N ILE A 170 14.07 -20.75 -16.86
CA ILE A 170 12.79 -21.26 -16.36
C ILE A 170 11.71 -20.51 -17.14
N ALA A 171 11.03 -21.19 -18.04
CA ALA A 171 9.93 -20.66 -18.82
C ALA A 171 8.57 -21.04 -18.24
N ARG A 172 8.51 -22.19 -17.57
CA ARG A 172 7.31 -22.74 -16.93
C ARG A 172 7.68 -23.50 -15.65
N LEU A 173 6.72 -23.74 -14.78
CA LEU A 173 6.95 -24.45 -13.51
C LEU A 173 7.40 -25.90 -13.72
N SER A 174 7.01 -26.56 -14.83
CA SER A 174 7.49 -27.90 -15.18
C SER A 174 9.02 -27.98 -15.31
N ASP A 175 9.70 -26.87 -15.62
CA ASP A 175 11.17 -26.81 -15.69
C ASP A 175 11.84 -27.04 -14.31
N LEU A 176 11.06 -26.99 -13.23
CA LEU A 176 11.51 -27.24 -11.86
C LEU A 176 11.50 -28.73 -11.48
N SER A 177 10.96 -29.63 -12.32
CA SER A 177 10.75 -31.04 -12.00
C SER A 177 12.00 -31.81 -11.56
N GLY A 178 13.19 -31.36 -11.93
CA GLY A 178 14.49 -31.94 -11.51
C GLY A 178 15.07 -31.36 -10.23
N LEU A 179 14.44 -30.35 -9.61
CA LEU A 179 14.95 -29.66 -8.44
C LEU A 179 14.23 -30.08 -7.15
N LYS A 180 14.94 -30.00 -6.03
CA LYS A 180 14.34 -29.98 -4.69
C LYS A 180 13.78 -28.59 -4.43
N LEU A 181 12.51 -28.50 -4.08
CA LEU A 181 11.76 -27.26 -3.97
C LEU A 181 11.45 -26.94 -2.51
N GLY A 182 11.46 -25.66 -2.15
CA GLY A 182 10.97 -25.20 -0.84
C GLY A 182 9.64 -24.46 -1.01
N CYS A 183 8.69 -24.69 -0.11
CA CYS A 183 7.48 -23.89 -0.03
C CYS A 183 7.11 -23.52 1.41
N GLU A 184 6.70 -22.31 1.64
CA GLU A 184 6.19 -21.86 2.93
C GLU A 184 4.68 -22.18 2.98
N ASN A 185 4.27 -22.94 4.01
CA ASN A 185 2.86 -23.31 4.20
C ASN A 185 1.97 -22.06 4.25
N ASP A 186 0.71 -22.25 3.95
CA ASP A 186 -0.33 -21.22 3.99
C ASP A 186 -0.06 -20.01 3.06
N THR A 187 0.79 -20.23 2.02
CA THR A 187 1.04 -19.23 0.98
C THR A 187 0.48 -19.68 -0.36
N LEU A 188 0.07 -18.69 -1.17
CA LEU A 188 -0.39 -18.93 -2.54
C LEU A 188 0.68 -19.64 -3.37
N SER A 189 1.94 -19.28 -3.22
CA SER A 189 3.05 -19.92 -3.93
C SER A 189 3.21 -21.40 -3.57
N CYS A 190 2.95 -21.78 -2.32
CA CYS A 190 2.93 -23.19 -1.91
C CYS A 190 1.74 -23.93 -2.52
N ALA A 191 0.55 -23.34 -2.48
CA ALA A 191 -0.64 -23.93 -3.09
C ALA A 191 -0.45 -24.19 -4.60
N ILE A 192 0.17 -23.23 -5.31
CA ILE A 192 0.53 -23.39 -6.73
C ILE A 192 1.49 -24.56 -6.92
N MET A 193 2.63 -24.60 -6.20
CA MET A 193 3.61 -25.66 -6.36
C MET A 193 3.06 -27.06 -6.03
N MET A 194 2.16 -27.13 -5.06
CA MET A 194 1.53 -28.39 -4.66
C MET A 194 0.48 -28.88 -5.64
N ARG A 195 -0.19 -28.00 -6.38
CA ARG A 195 -1.29 -28.32 -7.29
C ARG A 195 -0.92 -28.29 -8.77
N TYR A 196 0.22 -27.67 -9.11
CA TYR A 196 0.67 -27.52 -10.48
C TYR A 196 0.64 -28.87 -11.23
N ASP A 197 0.00 -28.88 -12.40
CA ASP A 197 -0.10 -30.05 -13.29
C ASP A 197 -0.48 -31.34 -12.53
N GLY A 198 -1.59 -31.28 -11.77
CA GLY A 198 -2.08 -32.38 -10.97
C GLY A 198 -1.18 -32.82 -9.81
N GLY A 199 -0.32 -31.93 -9.30
CA GLY A 199 0.58 -32.24 -8.20
C GLY A 199 1.97 -32.72 -8.63
N ARG A 200 2.34 -32.51 -9.88
CA ARG A 200 3.60 -32.98 -10.48
C ARG A 200 4.85 -32.56 -9.71
N LEU A 201 4.83 -31.39 -9.07
CA LEU A 201 5.96 -30.88 -8.29
C LEU A 201 5.92 -31.32 -6.81
N ALA A 202 4.75 -31.70 -6.29
CA ALA A 202 4.52 -32.03 -4.88
C ALA A 202 5.54 -33.00 -4.28
N PRO A 203 5.95 -34.11 -4.94
CA PRO A 203 6.91 -35.06 -4.37
C PRO A 203 8.30 -34.48 -4.11
N ARG A 204 8.60 -33.30 -4.64
CA ARG A 204 9.91 -32.63 -4.50
C ARG A 204 9.87 -31.44 -3.56
N VAL A 205 8.72 -31.15 -2.98
CA VAL A 205 8.50 -29.99 -2.12
C VAL A 205 8.85 -30.28 -0.68
N VAL A 206 9.68 -29.44 -0.10
CA VAL A 206 9.97 -29.39 1.34
C VAL A 206 9.15 -28.26 1.94
N HIS A 207 8.31 -28.61 2.89
CA HIS A 207 7.45 -27.66 3.59
C HIS A 207 8.23 -26.89 4.65
N VAL A 208 7.99 -25.59 4.73
CA VAL A 208 8.54 -24.65 5.72
C VAL A 208 7.37 -24.00 6.43
N LEU A 209 7.41 -23.97 7.75
CA LEU A 209 6.38 -23.26 8.54
C LEU A 209 6.41 -21.77 8.25
N PRO A 210 5.28 -21.05 8.38
CA PRO A 210 5.24 -19.61 8.28
C PRO A 210 6.30 -18.96 9.19
N GLY A 211 7.06 -18.00 8.66
CA GLY A 211 8.17 -17.38 9.40
C GLY A 211 9.43 -18.24 9.51
N GLY A 212 9.45 -19.47 8.98
CA GLY A 212 10.60 -20.40 9.06
C GLY A 212 11.82 -20.01 8.21
N GLY A 213 11.81 -18.81 7.60
CA GLY A 213 12.97 -18.25 6.90
C GLY A 213 13.26 -18.95 5.57
N ILE A 214 12.26 -19.09 4.72
CA ILE A 214 12.35 -19.81 3.44
C ILE A 214 13.55 -19.37 2.58
N LEU A 215 13.86 -18.08 2.47
CA LEU A 215 15.01 -17.60 1.68
C LEU A 215 16.36 -17.88 2.34
N ARG A 216 16.42 -17.85 3.68
CA ARG A 216 17.62 -18.22 4.43
C ARG A 216 17.95 -19.70 4.23
N ARG A 217 16.94 -20.57 4.28
CA ARG A 217 17.07 -22.01 4.04
C ARG A 217 17.43 -22.33 2.59
N LEU A 218 16.89 -21.56 1.62
CA LEU A 218 17.31 -21.64 0.22
C LEU A 218 18.78 -21.27 0.06
N GLN A 219 19.23 -20.23 0.75
CA GLN A 219 20.64 -19.82 0.76
C GLN A 219 21.56 -20.88 1.37
N ALA A 220 21.09 -21.56 2.40
CA ALA A 220 21.81 -22.67 3.05
C ALA A 220 21.85 -23.97 2.22
N GLY A 221 21.04 -24.05 1.13
CA GLY A 221 21.00 -25.22 0.26
C GLY A 221 20.05 -26.34 0.71
N ASP A 222 19.15 -26.08 1.67
CA ASP A 222 18.15 -27.06 2.12
C ASP A 222 17.28 -27.54 0.95
N TYR A 223 17.07 -26.69 -0.04
CA TYR A 223 16.43 -26.93 -1.31
C TYR A 223 17.06 -26.03 -2.39
N GLN A 224 16.71 -26.25 -3.66
CA GLN A 224 17.39 -25.65 -4.80
C GLN A 224 16.63 -24.46 -5.41
N ALA A 225 15.30 -24.46 -5.28
CA ALA A 225 14.46 -23.38 -5.79
C ALA A 225 13.22 -23.17 -4.93
N VAL A 226 12.66 -21.96 -5.02
CA VAL A 226 11.37 -21.58 -4.43
C VAL A 226 10.58 -20.74 -5.41
N LEU A 227 9.25 -20.81 -5.34
CA LEU A 227 8.35 -19.82 -5.93
C LEU A 227 7.98 -18.83 -4.82
N ILE A 228 8.18 -17.54 -5.04
CA ILE A 228 7.97 -16.52 -4.00
C ILE A 228 7.66 -15.15 -4.61
N GLU A 229 7.03 -14.28 -3.86
CA GLU A 229 6.85 -12.88 -4.27
C GLU A 229 8.20 -12.18 -4.50
N LEU A 230 8.30 -11.48 -5.63
CA LEU A 230 9.51 -10.77 -6.01
C LEU A 230 9.96 -9.74 -4.95
N GLY A 231 9.01 -9.05 -4.33
CA GLY A 231 9.29 -8.08 -3.26
C GLY A 231 9.92 -8.70 -2.01
N ARG A 232 9.57 -9.95 -1.67
CA ARG A 232 10.22 -10.68 -0.56
C ARG A 232 11.68 -11.01 -0.86
N LEU A 233 12.00 -11.37 -2.12
CA LEU A 233 13.38 -11.55 -2.55
C LEU A 233 14.16 -10.24 -2.50
N ASP A 234 13.58 -9.13 -2.98
CA ASP A 234 14.23 -7.82 -2.94
C ASP A 234 14.55 -7.42 -1.49
N ALA A 235 13.61 -7.61 -0.57
CA ALA A 235 13.80 -7.34 0.86
C ALA A 235 14.93 -8.20 1.46
N TYR A 236 14.95 -9.50 1.13
CA TYR A 236 15.99 -10.41 1.60
C TYR A 236 17.37 -10.01 1.09
N ARG A 237 17.51 -9.69 -0.20
CA ARG A 237 18.78 -9.24 -0.80
C ARG A 237 19.26 -7.91 -0.22
N ALA A 238 18.34 -7.00 0.07
CA ALA A 238 18.68 -5.72 0.70
C ALA A 238 19.28 -5.90 2.10
N ALA A 239 18.80 -6.92 2.85
CA ALA A 239 19.33 -7.29 4.17
C ALA A 239 20.57 -8.20 4.10
N HIS A 240 20.73 -8.97 3.00
CA HIS A 240 21.80 -9.96 2.79
C HIS A 240 22.43 -9.79 1.41
N PRO A 241 23.26 -8.75 1.18
CA PRO A 241 23.83 -8.45 -0.14
C PRO A 241 24.64 -9.59 -0.77
N GLY A 242 25.25 -10.44 0.04
CA GLY A 242 26.04 -11.59 -0.38
C GLY A 242 25.26 -12.91 -0.51
N SER A 243 23.91 -12.88 -0.50
CA SER A 243 23.10 -14.11 -0.43
C SER A 243 23.28 -15.08 -1.61
N GLY A 244 23.74 -14.61 -2.77
CA GLY A 244 23.87 -15.44 -3.97
C GLY A 244 22.54 -15.93 -4.56
N LEU A 245 21.39 -15.57 -3.97
CA LEU A 245 20.07 -15.92 -4.47
C LEU A 245 19.76 -15.22 -5.79
N ARG A 246 19.20 -15.92 -6.76
CA ARG A 246 18.97 -15.38 -8.12
C ARG A 246 17.53 -15.59 -8.56
N ALA A 247 16.83 -14.48 -8.86
CA ALA A 247 15.55 -14.56 -9.54
C ALA A 247 15.77 -15.01 -10.98
N THR A 248 14.89 -15.88 -11.46
CA THR A 248 14.80 -16.20 -12.87
C THR A 248 13.94 -15.18 -13.63
N GLY A 249 13.88 -15.31 -14.97
CA GLY A 249 12.94 -14.51 -15.77
C GLY A 249 11.47 -14.90 -15.62
N TYR A 250 11.19 -16.05 -15.01
CA TYR A 250 9.83 -16.56 -14.83
C TYR A 250 8.99 -15.60 -13.96
N ARG A 251 7.75 -15.39 -14.42
CA ARG A 251 6.71 -14.67 -13.68
C ARG A 251 5.41 -15.45 -13.83
N HIS A 252 4.90 -15.93 -12.72
CA HIS A 252 3.62 -16.63 -12.69
C HIS A 252 2.49 -15.73 -13.20
N SER A 253 1.53 -16.31 -13.91
CA SER A 253 0.36 -15.58 -14.42
C SER A 253 -0.47 -14.96 -13.30
N LEU A 254 -0.65 -15.73 -12.23
CA LEU A 254 -1.32 -15.27 -11.01
C LEU A 254 -0.44 -14.27 -10.26
N ALA A 255 -0.81 -13.01 -10.37
CA ALA A 255 -0.12 -11.90 -9.72
C ALA A 255 -1.10 -10.74 -9.52
N PHE A 256 -1.04 -10.10 -8.37
CA PHE A 256 -1.95 -9.02 -8.01
C PHE A 256 -1.38 -7.65 -8.36
N ASN A 257 -2.23 -6.78 -8.86
CA ASN A 257 -1.99 -5.36 -8.83
C ASN A 257 -2.09 -4.86 -7.39
N ILE A 258 -1.25 -3.89 -7.04
CA ILE A 258 -1.21 -3.28 -5.71
C ILE A 258 -1.60 -1.82 -5.83
N GLY A 259 -2.53 -1.40 -4.98
CA GLY A 259 -3.07 -0.06 -4.96
C GLY A 259 -3.41 0.43 -3.55
N PHE A 260 -4.12 1.54 -3.51
CA PHE A 260 -4.84 1.94 -2.31
C PHE A 260 -6.26 1.40 -2.33
N VAL A 261 -6.82 1.21 -1.15
CA VAL A 261 -8.26 0.98 -0.97
C VAL A 261 -8.84 2.02 -0.04
N ALA A 262 -10.11 2.34 -0.27
CA ALA A 262 -10.93 3.22 0.56
C ALA A 262 -12.34 2.67 0.65
N LEU A 263 -13.15 3.23 1.55
CA LEU A 263 -14.59 2.98 1.50
C LEU A 263 -15.20 3.59 0.22
N LYS A 264 -16.09 2.87 -0.45
CA LYS A 264 -16.75 3.29 -1.70
C LYS A 264 -17.41 4.68 -1.61
N ARG A 265 -17.90 5.05 -0.42
CA ARG A 265 -18.44 6.41 -0.17
C ARG A 265 -17.41 7.54 -0.30
N ARG A 266 -16.12 7.20 -0.39
CA ARG A 266 -14.99 8.12 -0.62
C ARG A 266 -14.59 8.20 -2.10
N SER A 267 -15.49 7.92 -3.02
CA SER A 267 -15.21 7.90 -4.47
C SER A 267 -14.55 9.19 -4.99
N GLY A 268 -14.96 10.37 -4.51
CA GLY A 268 -14.33 11.63 -4.87
C GLY A 268 -12.83 11.68 -4.51
N LEU A 269 -12.46 11.18 -3.31
CA LEU A 269 -11.06 11.04 -2.92
C LEU A 269 -10.32 10.04 -3.82
N LEU A 270 -10.94 8.90 -4.13
CA LEU A 270 -10.33 7.90 -5.03
C LEU A 270 -10.03 8.50 -6.40
N HIS A 271 -10.93 9.29 -7.00
CA HIS A 271 -10.66 9.98 -8.27
C HIS A 271 -9.45 10.93 -8.21
N GLU A 272 -9.29 11.69 -7.10
CA GLU A 272 -8.11 12.53 -6.91
C GLU A 272 -6.83 11.71 -6.83
N ILE A 273 -6.87 10.57 -6.11
CA ILE A 273 -5.76 9.62 -5.95
C ILE A 273 -5.40 8.98 -7.29
N ASP A 274 -6.38 8.52 -8.05
CA ASP A 274 -6.21 7.89 -9.36
C ASP A 274 -5.51 8.82 -10.34
N ALA A 275 -5.99 10.06 -10.43
CA ALA A 275 -5.35 11.09 -11.26
C ALA A 275 -3.89 11.38 -10.80
N ALA A 276 -3.60 11.31 -9.50
CA ALA A 276 -2.25 11.46 -9.00
C ALA A 276 -1.36 10.27 -9.39
N ILE A 277 -1.84 9.04 -9.23
CA ILE A 277 -1.13 7.80 -9.61
C ILE A 277 -0.84 7.79 -11.12
N ASP A 278 -1.81 8.15 -11.95
CA ASP A 278 -1.64 8.17 -13.40
C ASP A 278 -0.57 9.18 -13.85
N ARG A 279 -0.58 10.38 -13.27
CA ARG A 279 0.50 11.37 -13.51
C ARG A 279 1.87 10.86 -13.07
N MET A 280 1.96 10.19 -11.91
CA MET A 280 3.22 9.59 -11.43
C MET A 280 3.71 8.48 -12.35
N ARG A 281 2.78 7.67 -12.87
CA ARG A 281 3.08 6.59 -13.82
C ARG A 281 3.61 7.15 -15.12
N ALA A 282 2.91 8.13 -15.72
CA ALA A 282 3.30 8.78 -16.95
C ALA A 282 4.67 9.48 -16.86
N ALA A 283 4.98 10.08 -15.71
CA ALA A 283 6.26 10.73 -15.43
C ALA A 283 7.39 9.73 -15.09
N GLY A 284 7.14 8.41 -15.02
CA GLY A 284 8.13 7.41 -14.62
C GLY A 284 8.51 7.47 -13.14
N GLU A 285 7.81 8.25 -12.34
CA GLU A 285 8.14 8.48 -10.92
C GLU A 285 7.93 7.22 -10.08
N LEU A 286 6.91 6.40 -10.38
CA LEU A 286 6.70 5.13 -9.68
C LEU A 286 7.92 4.23 -9.76
N ARG A 287 8.53 4.14 -10.95
CA ARG A 287 9.78 3.38 -11.15
C ARG A 287 10.96 3.99 -10.40
N ALA A 288 11.06 5.31 -10.36
CA ALA A 288 12.12 6.00 -9.62
C ALA A 288 11.98 5.79 -8.10
N LEU A 289 10.76 5.83 -7.57
CA LEU A 289 10.47 5.54 -6.16
C LEU A 289 10.84 4.09 -5.80
N ALA A 290 10.46 3.12 -6.64
CA ALA A 290 10.81 1.71 -6.42
C ALA A 290 12.33 1.49 -6.36
N ARG A 291 13.09 2.10 -7.30
CA ARG A 291 14.57 2.03 -7.26
C ARG A 291 15.15 2.57 -5.96
N ARG A 292 14.64 3.71 -5.46
CA ARG A 292 15.08 4.28 -4.18
C ARG A 292 14.78 3.35 -3.00
N ALA A 293 13.64 2.67 -3.06
CA ALA A 293 13.25 1.66 -2.07
C ALA A 293 13.95 0.30 -2.27
N ARG A 294 14.83 0.15 -3.28
CA ARG A 294 15.49 -1.12 -3.67
C ARG A 294 14.51 -2.22 -4.06
N LEU A 295 13.35 -1.84 -4.61
CA LEU A 295 12.34 -2.77 -5.12
C LEU A 295 12.44 -2.89 -6.65
N THR A 296 12.26 -4.10 -7.14
CA THR A 296 12.06 -4.36 -8.57
C THR A 296 10.66 -3.91 -8.98
N TYR A 297 10.58 -2.81 -9.73
CA TYR A 297 9.30 -2.28 -10.19
C TYR A 297 8.71 -3.14 -11.30
N VAL A 298 7.50 -3.61 -11.08
CA VAL A 298 6.67 -4.25 -12.12
C VAL A 298 5.43 -3.39 -12.31
N ALA A 299 5.22 -2.94 -13.55
CA ALA A 299 4.07 -2.11 -13.89
C ALA A 299 2.75 -2.89 -13.73
N PRO A 300 1.68 -2.22 -13.30
CA PRO A 300 0.33 -2.81 -13.29
C PRO A 300 -0.09 -3.31 -14.67
N ARG A 301 -0.95 -4.31 -14.70
CA ARG A 301 -1.56 -4.86 -15.93
C ARG A 301 -3.07 -4.96 -15.78
N ALA A 302 -3.79 -4.88 -16.89
CA ALA A 302 -5.20 -5.22 -16.93
C ALA A 302 -5.42 -6.73 -16.68
N PRO A 303 -6.54 -7.12 -16.04
CA PRO A 303 -7.53 -6.23 -15.41
C PRO A 303 -6.98 -5.54 -14.16
N LEU A 304 -7.53 -4.40 -13.78
CA LEU A 304 -7.09 -3.64 -12.58
C LEU A 304 -7.27 -4.48 -11.31
N VAL A 305 -8.44 -5.06 -11.18
CA VAL A 305 -8.82 -5.96 -10.08
C VAL A 305 -8.70 -7.40 -10.61
N HIS A 306 -7.93 -8.23 -9.93
CA HIS A 306 -7.84 -9.64 -10.25
C HIS A 306 -9.19 -10.32 -9.93
N SER A 307 -9.68 -11.18 -10.81
CA SER A 307 -10.84 -12.02 -10.51
C SER A 307 -10.58 -12.90 -9.29
N GLU A 308 -11.62 -13.46 -8.73
CA GLU A 308 -11.48 -14.46 -7.66
C GLU A 308 -10.54 -15.59 -8.10
N VAL A 309 -9.61 -15.96 -7.19
CA VAL A 309 -8.64 -17.03 -7.46
C VAL A 309 -9.38 -18.38 -7.45
N THR A 310 -9.36 -19.05 -8.57
CA THR A 310 -10.00 -20.36 -8.73
C THR A 310 -8.99 -21.49 -8.61
N PRO A 311 -9.42 -22.73 -8.35
CA PRO A 311 -8.53 -23.89 -8.40
C PRO A 311 -7.79 -24.03 -9.74
N ALA A 312 -8.40 -23.61 -10.86
CA ALA A 312 -7.78 -23.64 -12.18
C ALA A 312 -6.55 -22.73 -12.28
N ASP A 313 -6.56 -21.58 -11.60
CA ASP A 313 -5.43 -20.65 -11.57
C ASP A 313 -4.19 -21.22 -10.85
N LEU A 314 -4.39 -22.28 -10.05
CA LEU A 314 -3.32 -22.99 -9.33
C LEU A 314 -2.71 -24.14 -10.11
N LEU A 315 -3.32 -24.53 -11.23
CA LEU A 315 -2.89 -25.70 -12.03
C LEU A 315 -1.93 -25.31 -13.17
N GLY A 316 -1.92 -24.05 -13.56
CA GLY A 316 -1.17 -23.51 -14.70
C GLY A 316 0.09 -22.73 -14.32
N ASP A 317 0.69 -22.15 -15.36
CA ASP A 317 1.85 -21.22 -15.28
C ASP A 317 1.43 -19.76 -15.19
#